data_58dbffab2733bc024c8102964df2d9f2
#
_entry.id   58dbffab2733bc024c8102964df2d9f2
#
_cell.length_a   1.000
_cell.length_b   1.000
_cell.length_c   1.000
_cell.angle_alpha   90.00
_cell.angle_beta   90.00
_cell.angle_gamma   90.00
#
_symmetry.space_group_name_H-M   'P 1'
#
loop_
_entity.id
_entity.type
_entity.pdbx_description
1 polymer ?
#
loop_
_entity_poly.entity_id
_entity_poly.type
_entity_poly.pdbx_seq_one_letter_code
_entity_poly.pdbx_strand_id
1 'polypeptide(L)'
;NDVKTDSTDFSFYREDQIYLGVSFIALDTDQENFDARGLSSHFQWGLVRDFPIDSSGQFALGVGLGMGFERYNTNLNRTVDQQTKGLYTLNDDPTVSPLFFSIQSLELPLSLRWRSSSFTDYAFWRIYGGIAFQWNYRVRVKQDTVVFPVKTELHNLGATAHLSFGYNTWNFYL
;
A
#
# COMPACT_ATOMS: atom_id res chain seq x y z
N ASN A 1 37.21 2.31 46.72
CA ASN A 1 35.94 1.67 46.32
C ASN A 1 35.32 2.52 45.25
N ASP A 2 35.74 2.26 44.00
CA ASP A 2 35.14 2.88 42.83
C ASP A 2 33.78 2.15 42.53
N VAL A 3 32.69 2.85 42.80
CA VAL A 3 31.38 2.47 42.32
C VAL A 3 31.41 2.68 40.82
N LYS A 4 31.56 1.61 40.04
CA LYS A 4 31.23 1.60 38.63
C LYS A 4 29.74 1.91 38.50
N THR A 5 29.42 3.12 38.10
CA THR A 5 28.11 3.48 37.58
C THR A 5 27.97 2.73 36.26
N ASP A 6 27.27 1.63 36.29
CA ASP A 6 26.79 0.95 35.08
C ASP A 6 25.84 1.93 34.38
N SER A 7 26.39 2.65 33.41
CA SER A 7 25.58 3.37 32.44
C SER A 7 24.85 2.30 31.63
N THR A 8 23.63 1.97 32.04
CA THR A 8 22.69 1.25 31.19
C THR A 8 22.50 2.09 29.92
N ASP A 9 23.27 1.75 28.91
CA ASP A 9 23.00 2.20 27.54
C ASP A 9 21.57 1.81 27.22
N PHE A 10 20.62 2.75 27.29
CA PHE A 10 19.31 2.62 26.73
C PHE A 10 19.49 2.57 25.22
N SER A 11 19.84 1.40 24.70
CA SER A 11 19.75 1.14 23.29
C SER A 11 18.27 1.29 22.94
N PHE A 12 17.93 2.39 22.28
CA PHE A 12 16.58 2.61 21.77
C PHE A 12 16.15 1.36 21.02
N TYR A 13 15.04 0.75 21.46
CA TYR A 13 14.47 -0.42 20.84
C TYR A 13 14.07 -0.08 19.40
N ARG A 14 14.87 -0.52 18.44
CA ARG A 14 14.62 -0.36 17.01
C ARG A 14 14.09 -1.67 16.48
N GLU A 15 12.91 -1.64 15.90
CA GLU A 15 12.37 -2.78 15.18
C GLU A 15 12.53 -2.57 13.67
N ASP A 16 13.21 -3.51 13.02
CA ASP A 16 13.19 -3.65 11.58
C ASP A 16 12.14 -4.70 11.24
N GLN A 17 11.12 -4.31 10.50
CA GLN A 17 9.99 -5.18 10.18
C GLN A 17 9.92 -5.42 8.68
N ILE A 18 9.75 -6.68 8.30
CA ILE A 18 9.29 -7.05 6.97
C ILE A 18 7.77 -7.05 7.02
N TYR A 19 7.12 -6.35 6.10
CA TYR A 19 5.68 -6.44 5.94
C TYR A 19 5.30 -7.11 4.63
N LEU A 20 4.18 -7.81 4.65
CA LEU A 20 3.54 -8.42 3.51
C LEU A 20 2.05 -8.23 3.68
N GLY A 21 1.40 -7.66 2.69
CA GLY A 21 -0.01 -7.33 2.74
C GLY A 21 -0.76 -7.74 1.48
N VAL A 22 -2.00 -8.19 1.68
CA VAL A 22 -2.98 -8.42 0.61
C VAL A 22 -4.25 -7.70 1.00
N SER A 23 -4.79 -6.90 0.11
CA SER A 23 -6.04 -6.19 0.32
C SER A 23 -6.92 -6.21 -0.93
N PHE A 24 -8.21 -5.99 -0.72
CA PHE A 24 -9.18 -5.80 -1.79
C PHE A 24 -9.39 -4.31 -1.99
N ILE A 25 -9.55 -3.92 -3.25
CA ILE A 25 -9.77 -2.52 -3.62
C ILE A 25 -11.24 -2.37 -4.03
N ALA A 26 -11.95 -1.47 -3.36
CA ALA A 26 -13.23 -0.98 -3.81
C ALA A 26 -12.99 0.30 -4.62
N LEU A 27 -13.51 0.36 -5.83
CA LEU A 27 -13.49 1.56 -6.66
C LEU A 27 -14.81 2.28 -6.49
N ASP A 28 -14.75 3.54 -6.12
CA ASP A 28 -15.88 4.45 -6.05
C ASP A 28 -15.65 5.62 -7.01
N THR A 29 -16.70 6.02 -7.74
CA THR A 29 -16.63 7.10 -8.72
C THR A 29 -18.00 7.74 -8.92
N ASP A 30 -18.02 9.04 -9.17
CA ASP A 30 -19.22 9.80 -9.50
C ASP A 30 -19.74 9.54 -10.94
N GLN A 31 -19.08 8.67 -11.70
CA GLN A 31 -19.51 8.34 -13.07
C GLN A 31 -20.68 7.35 -13.05
N GLU A 32 -21.83 7.77 -13.58
CA GLU A 32 -22.96 6.88 -13.80
C GLU A 32 -22.55 5.71 -14.71
N ASN A 33 -22.98 4.49 -14.36
CA ASN A 33 -22.71 3.23 -15.09
C ASN A 33 -21.24 2.74 -15.03
N PHE A 34 -20.39 3.29 -14.17
CA PHE A 34 -19.12 2.66 -13.90
C PHE A 34 -19.32 1.47 -12.97
N ASP A 35 -18.82 0.31 -13.36
CA ASP A 35 -18.87 -0.90 -12.55
C ASP A 35 -17.50 -1.56 -12.45
N ALA A 36 -17.13 -1.94 -11.22
CA ALA A 36 -15.98 -2.77 -10.97
C ALA A 36 -16.35 -4.22 -11.29
N ARG A 37 -16.05 -4.68 -12.50
CA ARG A 37 -16.33 -6.06 -12.93
C ARG A 37 -15.36 -7.05 -12.27
N GLY A 38 -15.69 -7.46 -11.04
CA GLY A 38 -14.95 -8.44 -10.29
C GLY A 38 -14.03 -7.83 -9.24
N LEU A 39 -13.20 -8.67 -8.65
CA LEU A 39 -12.37 -8.34 -7.50
C LEU A 39 -11.11 -7.60 -7.93
N SER A 40 -10.97 -6.36 -7.50
CA SER A 40 -9.72 -5.61 -7.59
C SER A 40 -8.88 -5.90 -6.35
N SER A 41 -7.59 -6.04 -6.51
CA SER A 41 -6.69 -6.49 -5.45
C SER A 41 -5.38 -5.70 -5.44
N HIS A 42 -4.83 -5.56 -4.25
CA HIS A 42 -3.53 -4.99 -3.98
C HIS A 42 -2.68 -5.97 -3.19
N PHE A 43 -1.49 -6.22 -3.67
CA PHE A 43 -0.46 -6.97 -2.98
C PHE A 43 0.72 -6.05 -2.73
N GLN A 44 1.22 -6.00 -1.50
CA GLN A 44 2.35 -5.18 -1.12
C GLN A 44 3.33 -5.95 -0.24
N TRP A 45 4.60 -5.60 -0.36
CA TRP A 45 5.64 -6.09 0.53
C TRP A 45 6.76 -5.06 0.66
N GLY A 46 7.46 -5.08 1.78
CA GLY A 46 8.56 -4.15 1.99
C GLY A 46 9.19 -4.27 3.36
N LEU A 47 10.04 -3.30 3.64
CA LEU A 47 10.76 -3.16 4.90
C LEU A 47 10.35 -1.84 5.54
N VAL A 48 10.15 -1.85 6.85
CA VAL A 48 9.93 -0.63 7.64
C VAL A 48 10.85 -0.66 8.85
N ARG A 49 11.50 0.46 9.10
CA ARG A 49 12.30 0.70 10.30
C ARG A 49 11.58 1.66 11.23
N ASP A 50 11.51 1.30 12.49
CA ASP A 50 10.96 2.13 13.54
C ASP A 50 12.05 3.02 14.16
N PHE A 51 11.70 4.30 14.29
CA PHE A 51 12.48 5.29 15.03
C PHE A 51 11.68 5.69 16.27
N PRO A 52 12.04 5.21 17.47
CA PRO A 52 11.34 5.55 18.70
C PRO A 52 11.36 7.07 18.92
N ILE A 53 10.21 7.64 19.27
CA ILE A 53 10.02 9.07 19.53
C ILE A 53 10.08 9.31 21.04
N ASP A 54 9.66 8.33 21.82
CA ASP A 54 9.61 8.41 23.28
C ASP A 54 10.57 7.42 23.96
N SER A 55 10.93 7.70 25.21
CA SER A 55 11.81 6.85 26.02
C SER A 55 11.16 5.53 26.44
N SER A 56 9.82 5.44 26.42
CA SER A 56 9.08 4.22 26.72
C SER A 56 9.05 3.25 25.55
N GLY A 57 9.37 3.73 24.33
CA GLY A 57 9.31 2.96 23.09
C GLY A 57 7.89 2.64 22.64
N GLN A 58 6.87 3.29 23.23
CA GLN A 58 5.48 3.10 22.85
C GLN A 58 5.11 3.85 21.57
N PHE A 59 5.76 4.97 21.31
CA PHE A 59 5.57 5.74 20.09
C PHE A 59 6.83 5.67 19.22
N ALA A 60 6.62 5.44 17.92
CA ALA A 60 7.68 5.43 16.93
C ALA A 60 7.23 6.06 15.61
N LEU A 61 8.21 6.58 14.86
CA LEU A 61 8.04 6.92 13.46
C LEU A 61 8.54 5.74 12.62
N GLY A 62 7.65 5.14 11.84
CA GLY A 62 8.00 4.10 10.89
C GLY A 62 8.33 4.73 9.53
N VAL A 63 9.49 4.42 9.00
CA VAL A 63 9.92 4.80 7.65
C VAL A 63 10.25 3.54 6.88
N GLY A 64 9.69 3.38 5.69
CA GLY A 64 9.86 2.15 4.94
C GLY A 64 10.15 2.34 3.47
N LEU A 65 10.43 1.21 2.83
CA LEU A 65 10.54 1.07 1.39
C LEU A 65 9.90 -0.24 0.98
N GLY A 66 9.03 -0.19 -0.02
CA GLY A 66 8.30 -1.36 -0.48
C GLY A 66 7.95 -1.34 -1.95
N MET A 67 7.26 -2.38 -2.36
CA MET A 67 6.71 -2.54 -3.70
C MET A 67 5.23 -2.88 -3.60
N GLY A 68 4.43 -2.24 -4.45
CA GLY A 68 3.01 -2.49 -4.63
C GLY A 68 2.69 -3.09 -5.99
N PHE A 69 1.72 -3.98 -6.01
CA PHE A 69 1.17 -4.62 -7.21
C PHE A 69 -0.34 -4.52 -7.14
N GLU A 70 -0.91 -3.67 -7.97
CA GLU A 70 -2.34 -3.43 -8.00
C GLU A 70 -2.95 -4.01 -9.27
N ARG A 71 -4.14 -4.53 -9.13
CA ARG A 71 -4.95 -4.99 -10.24
C ARG A 71 -6.37 -4.48 -10.08
N TYR A 72 -6.80 -3.70 -11.05
CA TYR A 72 -8.16 -3.16 -11.14
C TYR A 72 -8.92 -3.83 -12.26
N ASN A 73 -10.14 -4.27 -11.97
CA ASN A 73 -11.06 -4.84 -12.92
C ASN A 73 -12.17 -3.82 -13.16
N THR A 74 -12.39 -3.43 -14.42
CA THR A 74 -13.36 -2.38 -14.76
C THR A 74 -14.21 -2.78 -15.96
N ASN A 75 -15.37 -2.15 -16.12
CA ASN A 75 -16.23 -2.25 -17.31
C ASN A 75 -15.81 -1.28 -18.43
N LEU A 76 -14.59 -0.76 -18.38
CA LEU A 76 -14.07 0.10 -19.44
C LEU A 76 -13.68 -0.72 -20.67
N ASN A 77 -13.82 -0.09 -21.83
CA ASN A 77 -13.28 -0.56 -23.11
C ASN A 77 -12.26 0.45 -23.61
N ARG A 78 -11.14 -0.05 -24.11
CA ARG A 78 -10.07 0.80 -24.64
C ARG A 78 -10.02 0.70 -26.15
N THR A 79 -10.24 1.84 -26.81
CA THR A 79 -9.99 2.01 -28.23
C THR A 79 -8.78 2.92 -28.44
N VAL A 80 -8.09 2.77 -29.55
CA VAL A 80 -6.94 3.63 -29.90
C VAL A 80 -7.44 4.66 -30.88
N ASP A 81 -7.32 5.93 -30.51
CA ASP A 81 -7.58 7.05 -31.42
C ASP A 81 -6.45 7.20 -32.46
N GLN A 82 -6.74 7.89 -33.57
CA GLN A 82 -5.78 8.18 -34.65
C GLN A 82 -4.52 8.89 -34.17
N GLN A 83 -4.54 9.49 -32.97
CA GLN A 83 -3.41 10.15 -32.30
C GLN A 83 -2.62 9.26 -31.33
N THR A 84 -2.80 7.94 -31.37
CA THR A 84 -2.14 6.95 -30.47
C THR A 84 -2.44 7.11 -28.98
N LYS A 85 -3.42 7.89 -28.59
CA LYS A 85 -3.91 7.96 -27.21
C LYS A 85 -5.03 6.93 -27.00
N GLY A 86 -4.98 6.24 -25.86
CA GLY A 86 -6.08 5.36 -25.45
C GLY A 86 -7.34 6.19 -25.14
N LEU A 87 -8.44 5.87 -25.81
CA LEU A 87 -9.77 6.35 -25.47
C LEU A 87 -10.46 5.27 -24.64
N TYR A 88 -10.95 5.65 -23.47
CA TYR A 88 -11.65 4.75 -22.56
C TYR A 88 -13.13 5.08 -22.59
N THR A 89 -13.96 4.09 -22.88
CA THR A 89 -15.41 4.19 -22.90
C THR A 89 -16.03 3.16 -21.98
N LEU A 90 -17.15 3.50 -21.34
CA LEU A 90 -17.92 2.55 -20.55
C LEU A 90 -18.57 1.51 -21.46
N ASN A 91 -18.55 0.25 -21.04
CA ASN A 91 -19.18 -0.83 -21.75
C ASN A 91 -20.04 -1.65 -20.78
N ASP A 92 -21.36 -1.56 -20.96
CA ASP A 92 -22.33 -2.25 -20.13
C ASP A 92 -22.65 -3.68 -20.62
N ASP A 93 -22.08 -4.10 -21.75
CA ASP A 93 -22.31 -5.44 -22.28
C ASP A 93 -21.55 -6.49 -21.44
N PRO A 94 -22.25 -7.40 -20.74
CA PRO A 94 -21.63 -8.42 -19.91
C PRO A 94 -20.85 -9.48 -20.72
N THR A 95 -21.03 -9.54 -22.04
CA THR A 95 -20.32 -10.50 -22.91
C THR A 95 -18.93 -10.02 -23.29
N VAL A 96 -18.65 -8.73 -23.14
CA VAL A 96 -17.33 -8.16 -23.43
C VAL A 96 -16.38 -8.38 -22.27
N SER A 97 -15.18 -8.83 -22.58
CA SER A 97 -14.13 -9.07 -21.58
C SER A 97 -13.79 -7.79 -20.80
N PRO A 98 -13.73 -7.87 -19.47
CA PRO A 98 -13.38 -6.73 -18.64
C PRO A 98 -11.98 -6.21 -18.95
N LEU A 99 -11.79 -4.91 -18.81
CA LEU A 99 -10.48 -4.27 -18.91
C LEU A 99 -9.76 -4.37 -17.56
N PHE A 100 -8.53 -4.84 -17.59
CA PHE A 100 -7.68 -4.97 -16.42
C PHE A 100 -6.57 -3.93 -16.45
N PHE A 101 -6.49 -3.11 -15.41
CA PHE A 101 -5.31 -2.29 -15.14
C PHE A 101 -4.39 -3.04 -14.17
N SER A 102 -3.11 -3.11 -14.51
CA SER A 102 -2.07 -3.62 -13.62
C SER A 102 -1.04 -2.52 -13.39
N ILE A 103 -0.86 -2.16 -12.14
CA ILE A 103 0.09 -1.13 -11.69
C ILE A 103 1.15 -1.78 -10.83
N GLN A 104 2.41 -1.41 -11.09
CA GLN A 104 3.54 -1.76 -10.23
C GLN A 104 4.16 -0.46 -9.73
N SER A 105 4.26 -0.34 -8.42
CA SER A 105 4.73 0.85 -7.73
C SER A 105 5.91 0.56 -6.83
N LEU A 106 6.74 1.57 -6.64
CA LEU A 106 7.67 1.67 -5.53
C LEU A 106 6.99 2.53 -4.47
N GLU A 107 7.02 2.08 -3.21
CA GLU A 107 6.31 2.71 -2.12
C GLU A 107 7.26 3.18 -1.03
N LEU A 108 7.01 4.38 -0.52
CA LEU A 108 7.68 4.96 0.64
C LEU A 108 6.64 5.20 1.74
N PRO A 109 6.37 4.20 2.61
CA PRO A 109 5.47 4.37 3.73
C PRO A 109 6.12 5.17 4.86
N LEU A 110 5.37 6.16 5.37
CA LEU A 110 5.65 6.93 6.57
C LEU A 110 4.48 6.76 7.52
N SER A 111 4.72 6.29 8.74
CA SER A 111 3.66 6.01 9.69
C SER A 111 4.02 6.42 11.11
N LEU A 112 3.05 6.99 11.82
CA LEU A 112 3.10 7.07 13.27
C LEU A 112 2.62 5.74 13.84
N ARG A 113 3.38 5.19 14.78
CA ARG A 113 3.16 3.88 15.34
C ARG A 113 3.02 3.98 16.85
N TRP A 114 1.92 3.46 17.33
CA TRP A 114 1.70 3.29 18.76
C TRP A 114 1.56 1.80 19.11
N ARG A 115 2.18 1.41 20.21
CA ARG A 115 2.09 0.06 20.76
C ARG A 115 1.95 0.12 22.29
N SER A 116 1.11 -0.76 22.83
CA SER A 116 0.91 -0.84 24.28
C SER A 116 1.96 -1.71 24.99
N SER A 117 2.96 -2.24 24.27
CA SER A 117 3.97 -3.13 24.85
C SER A 117 5.01 -2.37 25.67
N SER A 118 5.44 -3.01 26.74
CA SER A 118 6.72 -2.78 27.39
C SER A 118 7.73 -3.85 26.91
N PHE A 119 9.00 -3.71 27.26
CA PHE A 119 10.10 -4.59 26.83
C PHE A 119 9.91 -6.08 27.17
N THR A 120 8.91 -6.45 27.97
CA THR A 120 8.66 -7.81 28.48
C THR A 120 7.39 -8.45 27.94
N ASP A 121 6.50 -7.70 27.27
CA ASP A 121 5.20 -8.21 26.86
C ASP A 121 5.19 -8.62 25.39
N TYR A 122 4.87 -9.89 25.12
CA TYR A 122 4.76 -10.43 23.75
C TYR A 122 3.37 -10.21 23.12
N ALA A 123 2.33 -9.98 23.93
CA ALA A 123 0.96 -9.77 23.44
C ALA A 123 0.51 -8.34 23.72
N PHE A 124 0.49 -7.50 22.68
CA PHE A 124 0.19 -6.09 22.81
C PHE A 124 -0.66 -5.55 21.65
N TRP A 125 -1.35 -4.46 21.91
CA TRP A 125 -2.08 -3.71 20.90
C TRP A 125 -1.15 -2.83 20.09
N ARG A 126 -1.45 -2.72 18.80
CA ARG A 126 -0.73 -1.85 17.85
C ARG A 126 -1.73 -1.04 17.05
N ILE A 127 -1.45 0.25 16.90
CA ILE A 127 -2.19 1.16 16.02
C ILE A 127 -1.16 1.95 15.24
N TYR A 128 -1.21 1.83 13.91
CA TYR A 128 -0.31 2.51 13.00
C TYR A 128 -1.13 3.32 12.01
N GLY A 129 -0.79 4.59 11.82
CA GLY A 129 -1.44 5.43 10.83
C GLY A 129 -0.43 6.27 10.07
N GLY A 130 -0.65 6.43 8.77
CA GLY A 130 0.32 7.14 7.98
C GLY A 130 -0.06 7.35 6.53
N ILE A 131 0.94 7.72 5.75
CA ILE A 131 0.84 7.97 4.31
C ILE A 131 1.92 7.15 3.62
N ALA A 132 1.58 6.46 2.54
CA ALA A 132 2.51 5.84 1.64
C ALA A 132 2.56 6.66 0.33
N PHE A 133 3.74 7.18 0.00
CA PHE A 133 3.98 7.78 -1.31
C PHE A 133 4.30 6.68 -2.31
N GLN A 134 3.69 6.75 -3.49
CA GLN A 134 3.79 5.72 -4.51
C GLN A 134 4.35 6.31 -5.80
N TRP A 135 5.32 5.61 -6.38
CA TRP A 135 5.82 5.88 -7.72
C TRP A 135 5.49 4.72 -8.64
N ASN A 136 4.53 4.95 -9.56
CA ASN A 136 4.06 3.97 -10.52
C ASN A 136 5.08 3.85 -11.66
N TYR A 137 5.99 2.89 -11.57
CA TYR A 137 7.04 2.72 -12.58
C TYR A 137 6.58 1.88 -13.78
N ARG A 138 5.52 1.08 -13.62
CA ARG A 138 4.98 0.24 -14.68
C ARG A 138 3.46 0.17 -14.61
N VAL A 139 2.82 0.59 -15.69
CA VAL A 139 1.37 0.51 -15.85
C VAL A 139 1.05 -0.25 -17.14
N ARG A 140 0.17 -1.22 -17.06
CA ARG A 140 -0.30 -2.02 -18.18
C ARG A 140 -1.80 -2.14 -18.17
N VAL A 141 -2.39 -2.11 -19.34
CA VAL A 141 -3.79 -2.42 -19.56
C VAL A 141 -3.87 -3.72 -20.34
N LYS A 142 -4.68 -4.63 -19.86
CA LYS A 142 -5.00 -5.87 -20.56
C LYS A 142 -6.47 -5.88 -20.93
N GLN A 143 -6.75 -6.07 -22.21
CA GLN A 143 -8.09 -6.31 -22.72
C GLN A 143 -8.07 -7.56 -23.57
N ASP A 144 -8.85 -8.56 -23.19
CA ASP A 144 -8.84 -9.89 -23.79
C ASP A 144 -7.41 -10.52 -23.79
N THR A 145 -6.83 -10.75 -24.95
CA THR A 145 -5.47 -11.31 -25.09
C THR A 145 -4.39 -10.26 -25.29
N VAL A 146 -4.76 -8.99 -25.50
CA VAL A 146 -3.82 -7.90 -25.83
C VAL A 146 -3.41 -7.13 -24.58
N VAL A 147 -2.12 -6.87 -24.43
CA VAL A 147 -1.54 -6.08 -23.34
C VAL A 147 -0.92 -4.81 -23.89
N PHE A 148 -1.34 -3.66 -23.37
CA PHE A 148 -0.85 -2.36 -23.76
C PHE A 148 -0.06 -1.71 -22.62
N PRO A 149 1.15 -1.17 -22.85
CA PRO A 149 1.82 -0.30 -21.90
C PRO A 149 1.20 1.09 -21.94
N VAL A 150 0.62 1.55 -20.82
CA VAL A 150 -0.09 2.84 -20.74
C VAL A 150 0.49 3.77 -19.68
N LYS A 151 1.78 3.65 -19.42
CA LYS A 151 2.47 4.42 -18.39
C LYS A 151 2.29 5.95 -18.53
N THR A 152 2.16 6.44 -19.75
CA THR A 152 1.99 7.86 -20.05
C THR A 152 0.56 8.37 -19.92
N GLU A 153 -0.40 7.46 -19.76
CA GLU A 153 -1.83 7.79 -19.68
C GLU A 153 -2.30 7.96 -18.22
N LEU A 154 -1.52 7.54 -17.25
CA LEU A 154 -1.82 7.63 -15.82
C LEU A 154 -0.76 8.43 -15.06
N HIS A 155 -1.17 9.00 -13.93
CA HIS A 155 -0.24 9.71 -13.05
C HIS A 155 0.82 8.75 -12.48
N ASN A 156 2.08 9.14 -12.58
CA ASN A 156 3.20 8.33 -12.10
C ASN A 156 3.40 8.44 -10.58
N LEU A 157 2.84 9.45 -9.93
CA LEU A 157 2.95 9.68 -8.50
C LEU A 157 1.57 9.59 -7.86
N GLY A 158 1.49 8.93 -6.73
CA GLY A 158 0.31 8.81 -5.90
C GLY A 158 0.67 8.88 -4.42
N ALA A 159 -0.35 9.01 -3.60
CA ALA A 159 -0.24 8.92 -2.16
C ALA A 159 -1.49 8.22 -1.61
N THR A 160 -1.29 7.30 -0.68
CA THR A 160 -2.35 6.53 -0.02
C THR A 160 -2.25 6.73 1.47
N ALA A 161 -3.35 7.15 2.11
CA ALA A 161 -3.44 7.13 3.57
C ALA A 161 -3.77 5.70 4.03
N HIS A 162 -3.16 5.28 5.11
CA HIS A 162 -3.41 3.96 5.67
C HIS A 162 -3.60 4.01 7.19
N LEU A 163 -4.41 3.10 7.68
CA LEU A 163 -4.61 2.82 9.09
C LEU A 163 -4.48 1.31 9.31
N SER A 164 -3.73 0.94 10.32
CA SER A 164 -3.55 -0.46 10.69
C SER A 164 -3.74 -0.61 12.19
N PHE A 165 -4.43 -1.65 12.59
CA PHE A 165 -4.61 -2.01 14.00
C PHE A 165 -4.44 -3.51 14.17
N GLY A 166 -3.83 -3.90 15.27
CA GLY A 166 -3.53 -5.29 15.50
C GLY A 166 -3.32 -5.64 16.96
N TYR A 167 -3.45 -6.93 17.22
CA TYR A 167 -3.16 -7.53 18.51
C TYR A 167 -2.31 -8.79 18.31
N ASN A 168 -1.23 -8.90 19.06
CA ASN A 168 -0.27 -9.99 18.96
C ASN A 168 0.23 -10.20 17.50
N THR A 169 -0.09 -11.33 16.89
CA THR A 169 0.36 -11.68 15.52
C THR A 169 -0.56 -11.12 14.42
N TRP A 170 -1.82 -10.83 14.76
CA TRP A 170 -2.81 -10.38 13.78
C TRP A 170 -2.75 -8.88 13.56
N ASN A 171 -2.83 -8.46 12.31
CA ASN A 171 -2.87 -7.06 11.93
C ASN A 171 -3.88 -6.85 10.81
N PHE A 172 -4.78 -5.88 10.99
CA PHE A 172 -5.76 -5.44 10.00
C PHE A 172 -5.29 -4.13 9.40
N TYR A 173 -5.45 -3.99 8.11
CA TYR A 173 -4.98 -2.85 7.33
C TYR A 173 -6.13 -2.29 6.49
N LEU A 174 -6.29 -0.95 6.52
CA LEU A 174 -7.28 -0.17 5.78
C LEU A 174 -6.58 0.93 4.99
#